data_41af13c8d57434225282e7d9ac1b4f4b
#
_entry.id   41af13c8d57434225282e7d9ac1b4f4b
#
_cell.length_a   1.000
_cell.length_b   1.000
_cell.length_c   1.000
_cell.angle_alpha   90.00
_cell.angle_beta   90.00
_cell.angle_gamma   90.00
#
_symmetry.space_group_name_H-M   'P 1'
#
loop_
_entity.id
_entity.type
_entity.pdbx_description
1 polymer ?
#
loop_
_entity_poly.entity_id
_entity_poly.type
_entity_poly.pdbx_seq_one_letter_code
_entity_poly.pdbx_strand_id
1 'polypeptide(L)'
;MTKQLFVNLPVSDLSKAKSFYEAIGAVANPQFSDHTSACMVLSDTLFVMLLTHEKWRQFTKKPIVDAHRSSEVMLALSADAREAVDTIVEAAGRNGGKADANPRQDLGFMYSRSFEDADGHVWEIVFMDMSQMPQG
;
A
#
# COMPACT_ATOMS: atom_id res chain seq x y z
N MET A 1 15.88 8.00 -18.37
CA MET A 1 15.65 6.78 -17.57
C MET A 1 14.40 6.88 -16.73
N THR A 2 13.58 5.87 -16.78
CA THR A 2 12.38 5.81 -15.94
C THR A 2 12.79 5.58 -14.50
N LYS A 3 12.29 6.41 -13.59
CA LYS A 3 12.57 6.26 -12.17
C LYS A 3 11.69 5.16 -11.59
N GLN A 4 12.21 4.46 -10.60
CA GLN A 4 11.49 3.45 -9.84
C GLN A 4 11.38 3.92 -8.39
N LEU A 5 10.25 3.62 -7.77
CA LEU A 5 10.04 3.92 -6.36
C LEU A 5 9.94 2.61 -5.58
N PHE A 6 10.75 2.51 -4.54
CA PHE A 6 10.71 1.38 -3.60
C PHE A 6 10.27 1.92 -2.25
N VAL A 7 9.06 1.55 -1.84
CA VAL A 7 8.53 1.94 -0.54
C VAL A 7 8.87 0.86 0.46
N ASN A 8 9.70 1.18 1.43
CA ASN A 8 10.09 0.23 2.48
C ASN A 8 9.14 0.36 3.66
N LEU A 9 8.55 -0.73 4.09
CA LEU A 9 7.61 -0.77 5.21
C LEU A 9 8.04 -1.80 6.23
N PRO A 10 8.12 -1.44 7.52
CA PRO A 10 8.39 -2.42 8.57
C PRO A 10 7.15 -3.26 8.84
N VAL A 11 7.30 -4.56 8.98
CA VAL A 11 6.19 -5.48 9.23
C VAL A 11 6.51 -6.41 10.38
N SER A 12 5.49 -6.74 11.16
CA SER A 12 5.65 -7.62 12.34
C SER A 12 5.69 -9.10 11.96
N ASP A 13 5.02 -9.48 10.87
CA ASP A 13 4.96 -10.86 10.38
C ASP A 13 5.09 -10.82 8.84
N LEU A 14 6.24 -11.22 8.34
CA LEU A 14 6.56 -11.10 6.92
C LEU A 14 5.64 -11.95 6.05
N SER A 15 5.38 -13.20 6.44
CA SER A 15 4.50 -14.09 5.68
C SER A 15 3.09 -13.53 5.57
N LYS A 16 2.57 -13.01 6.67
CA LYS A 16 1.23 -12.43 6.73
C LYS A 16 1.15 -11.15 5.89
N ALA A 17 2.17 -10.30 5.98
CA ALA A 17 2.23 -9.07 5.19
C ALA A 17 2.32 -9.38 3.69
N LYS A 18 3.13 -10.36 3.32
CA LYS A 18 3.27 -10.80 1.94
C LYS A 18 1.93 -11.28 1.39
N SER A 19 1.22 -12.14 2.13
CA SER A 19 -0.10 -12.63 1.72
C SER A 19 -1.11 -11.50 1.57
N PHE A 20 -1.06 -10.52 2.46
CA PHE A 20 -1.92 -9.34 2.38
C PHE A 20 -1.71 -8.60 1.06
N TYR A 21 -0.46 -8.27 0.72
CA TYR A 21 -0.19 -7.52 -0.51
C TYR A 21 -0.48 -8.33 -1.77
N GLU A 22 -0.28 -9.64 -1.74
CA GLU A 22 -0.72 -10.49 -2.84
C GLU A 22 -2.24 -10.44 -3.03
N ALA A 23 -2.99 -10.41 -1.94
CA ALA A 23 -4.45 -10.34 -1.99
C ALA A 23 -4.98 -9.05 -2.60
N ILE A 24 -4.25 -7.95 -2.48
CA ILE A 24 -4.65 -6.67 -3.07
C ILE A 24 -4.06 -6.43 -4.46
N GLY A 25 -3.39 -7.44 -5.03
CA GLY A 25 -2.96 -7.40 -6.42
C GLY A 25 -1.47 -7.25 -6.67
N ALA A 26 -0.65 -7.17 -5.63
CA ALA A 26 0.80 -7.13 -5.82
C ALA A 26 1.34 -8.52 -6.16
N VAL A 27 2.45 -8.55 -6.88
CA VAL A 27 3.11 -9.80 -7.26
C VAL A 27 4.45 -9.89 -6.55
N ALA A 28 4.66 -10.97 -5.80
CA ALA A 28 5.94 -11.17 -5.11
C ALA A 28 7.05 -11.46 -6.12
N ASN A 29 8.20 -10.81 -5.93
CA ASN A 29 9.39 -11.09 -6.71
C ASN A 29 10.35 -11.93 -5.86
N PRO A 30 10.43 -13.26 -6.08
CA PRO A 30 11.27 -14.13 -5.24
C PRO A 30 12.76 -13.85 -5.40
N GLN A 31 13.18 -13.27 -6.52
CA GLN A 31 14.58 -12.95 -6.76
C GLN A 31 15.11 -11.90 -5.79
N PHE A 32 14.24 -10.99 -5.33
CA PHE A 32 14.60 -9.95 -4.37
C PHE A 32 13.89 -10.13 -3.03
N SER A 33 13.61 -11.39 -2.66
CA SER A 33 12.94 -11.73 -1.41
C SER A 33 13.71 -12.82 -0.69
N ASP A 34 13.71 -12.76 0.64
CA ASP A 34 14.30 -13.79 1.51
C ASP A 34 13.49 -13.89 2.81
N HIS A 35 14.08 -14.49 3.85
CA HIS A 35 13.38 -14.64 5.14
C HIS A 35 13.23 -13.32 5.93
N THR A 36 13.89 -12.25 5.49
CA THR A 36 13.85 -10.95 6.18
C THR A 36 13.15 -9.85 5.38
N SER A 37 12.88 -10.08 4.08
CA SER A 37 12.29 -9.08 3.22
C SER A 37 11.52 -9.73 2.08
N ALA A 38 10.46 -9.05 1.64
CA ALA A 38 9.70 -9.45 0.46
C ALA A 38 9.52 -8.24 -0.46
N CYS A 39 9.88 -8.43 -1.73
CA CYS A 39 9.66 -7.42 -2.76
C CYS A 39 8.30 -7.66 -3.40
N MET A 40 7.39 -6.71 -3.24
CA MET A 40 6.04 -6.77 -3.80
C MET A 40 5.94 -5.79 -4.96
N VAL A 41 5.67 -6.32 -6.14
CA VAL A 41 5.62 -5.52 -7.37
C VAL A 41 4.20 -4.99 -7.56
N LEU A 42 4.03 -3.68 -7.59
CA LEU A 42 2.76 -3.03 -7.91
C LEU A 42 2.65 -2.71 -9.39
N SER A 43 3.75 -2.30 -10.00
CA SER A 43 3.85 -2.01 -11.43
C SER A 43 5.31 -2.07 -11.86
N ASP A 44 5.60 -1.74 -13.11
CA ASP A 44 6.97 -1.72 -13.64
C ASP A 44 7.88 -0.75 -12.90
N THR A 45 7.30 0.25 -12.22
CA THR A 45 8.06 1.32 -11.57
C THR A 45 7.81 1.46 -10.08
N LEU A 46 6.82 0.72 -9.54
CA LEU A 46 6.40 0.86 -8.15
C LEU A 46 6.52 -0.46 -7.41
N PHE A 47 7.22 -0.42 -6.29
CA PHE A 47 7.53 -1.60 -5.49
C PHE A 47 7.32 -1.31 -4.01
N VAL A 48 6.89 -2.32 -3.27
CA VAL A 48 6.83 -2.26 -1.82
C VAL A 48 7.79 -3.30 -1.28
N MET A 49 8.75 -2.86 -0.47
CA MET A 49 9.66 -3.77 0.24
C MET A 49 9.15 -3.97 1.65
N LEU A 50 8.69 -5.16 1.94
CA LEU A 50 8.26 -5.53 3.28
C LEU A 50 9.46 -6.04 4.04
N LEU A 51 9.80 -5.38 5.15
CA LEU A 51 11.01 -5.69 5.92
C LEU A 51 10.61 -6.12 7.33
N THR A 52 11.19 -7.21 7.80
CA THR A 52 11.06 -7.54 9.22
C THR A 52 11.62 -6.40 10.07
N HIS A 53 11.20 -6.30 11.32
CA HIS A 53 11.71 -5.25 12.22
C HIS A 53 13.23 -5.34 12.38
N GLU A 54 13.75 -6.56 12.43
CA GLU A 54 15.20 -6.77 12.51
C GLU A 54 15.90 -6.23 11.26
N LYS A 55 15.37 -6.53 10.07
CA LYS A 55 15.94 -6.03 8.81
C LYS A 55 15.84 -4.52 8.72
N TRP A 56 14.70 -3.95 9.11
CA TRP A 56 14.48 -2.50 9.12
C TRP A 56 15.55 -1.78 9.95
N ARG A 57 15.88 -2.32 11.13
CA ARG A 57 16.87 -1.73 12.04
C ARG A 57 18.29 -1.73 11.49
N GLN A 58 18.57 -2.49 10.44
CA GLN A 58 19.85 -2.43 9.75
C GLN A 58 19.99 -1.19 8.86
N PHE A 59 18.89 -0.58 8.48
CA PHE A 59 18.89 0.59 7.60
C PHE A 59 18.75 1.91 8.34
N THR A 60 18.15 1.91 9.52
CA THR A 60 17.95 3.13 10.29
C THR A 60 17.99 2.84 11.77
N LYS A 61 18.50 3.82 12.53
CA LYS A 61 18.52 3.75 14.00
C LYS A 61 17.27 4.38 14.63
N LYS A 62 16.44 5.04 13.85
CA LYS A 62 15.19 5.60 14.37
C LYS A 62 14.25 4.48 14.82
N PRO A 63 13.56 4.66 15.96
CA PRO A 63 12.59 3.67 16.42
C PRO A 63 11.51 3.40 15.39
N ILE A 64 11.05 2.16 15.33
CA ILE A 64 9.91 1.80 14.49
C ILE A 64 8.64 2.35 15.14
N VAL A 65 7.87 3.12 14.38
CA VAL A 65 6.59 3.66 14.83
C VAL A 65 5.51 2.59 14.72
N ASP A 66 4.61 2.55 15.70
CA ASP A 66 3.39 1.75 15.58
C ASP A 66 2.42 2.49 14.66
N ALA A 67 2.32 2.02 13.42
CA ALA A 67 1.48 2.67 12.41
C ALA A 67 -0.02 2.54 12.69
N HIS A 68 -0.43 1.65 13.61
CA HIS A 68 -1.82 1.61 14.05
C HIS A 68 -2.19 2.85 14.88
N ARG A 69 -1.22 3.54 15.45
CA ARG A 69 -1.42 4.66 16.37
C ARG A 69 -0.93 5.99 15.83
N SER A 70 0.04 5.98 14.93
CA SER A 70 0.67 7.20 14.43
C SER A 70 1.01 7.03 12.95
N SER A 71 0.82 8.08 12.17
CA SER A 71 1.19 8.09 10.75
C SER A 71 2.12 9.24 10.46
N GLU A 72 3.19 8.95 9.75
CA GLU A 72 4.02 9.98 9.14
C GLU A 72 3.62 10.21 7.69
N VAL A 73 3.29 9.12 6.97
CA VAL A 73 2.96 9.19 5.55
C VAL A 73 1.66 8.44 5.27
N MET A 74 0.98 8.89 4.23
CA MET A 74 -0.08 8.14 3.58
C MET A 74 0.37 7.92 2.14
N LEU A 75 0.23 6.69 1.66
CA LEU A 75 0.64 6.33 0.32
C LEU A 75 -0.61 6.29 -0.55
N ALA A 76 -0.57 6.97 -1.69
CA ALA A 76 -1.70 6.99 -2.61
C ALA A 76 -1.31 6.30 -3.90
N LEU A 77 -2.14 5.34 -4.33
CA LEU A 77 -1.93 4.55 -5.53
C LEU A 77 -3.13 4.72 -6.44
N SER A 78 -2.88 4.95 -7.71
CA SER A 78 -3.96 5.10 -8.69
C SER A 78 -4.59 3.77 -9.06
N ALA A 79 -5.86 3.81 -9.44
CA ALA A 79 -6.57 2.68 -10.02
C ALA A 79 -7.26 3.13 -11.31
N ASP A 80 -7.49 2.19 -12.22
CA ASP A 80 -8.00 2.50 -13.55
C ASP A 80 -9.52 2.64 -13.63
N ALA A 81 -10.23 2.28 -12.58
CA ALA A 81 -11.69 2.33 -12.51
C ALA A 81 -12.17 2.43 -11.08
N ARG A 82 -13.39 2.94 -10.89
CA ARG A 82 -14.03 2.98 -9.56
C ARG A 82 -14.16 1.58 -8.95
N GLU A 83 -14.51 0.61 -9.76
CA GLU A 83 -14.66 -0.79 -9.31
C GLU A 83 -13.35 -1.36 -8.81
N ALA A 84 -12.22 -0.96 -9.41
CA ALA A 84 -10.90 -1.39 -8.97
C ALA A 84 -10.56 -0.83 -7.59
N VAL A 85 -10.96 0.41 -7.32
CA VAL A 85 -10.81 1.01 -5.98
C VAL A 85 -11.54 0.16 -4.94
N ASP A 86 -12.81 -0.17 -5.22
CA ASP A 86 -13.63 -0.98 -4.30
C ASP A 86 -13.04 -2.37 -4.09
N THR A 87 -12.64 -3.03 -5.18
CA THR A 87 -12.07 -4.38 -5.13
C THR A 87 -10.84 -4.42 -4.23
N ILE A 88 -9.93 -3.47 -4.41
CA ILE A 88 -8.67 -3.41 -3.63
C ILE A 88 -8.97 -3.17 -2.15
N VAL A 89 -9.79 -2.17 -1.85
CA VAL A 89 -10.04 -1.78 -0.45
C VAL A 89 -10.81 -2.87 0.30
N GLU A 90 -11.77 -3.51 -0.36
CA GLU A 90 -12.50 -4.60 0.26
C GLU A 90 -11.63 -5.85 0.45
N ALA A 91 -10.73 -6.14 -0.49
CA ALA A 91 -9.76 -7.21 -0.31
C ALA A 91 -8.85 -6.95 0.90
N ALA A 92 -8.43 -5.71 1.09
CA ALA A 92 -7.63 -5.32 2.26
C ALA A 92 -8.38 -5.63 3.56
N GLY A 93 -9.66 -5.28 3.63
CA GLY A 93 -10.48 -5.55 4.82
C GLY A 93 -10.67 -7.04 5.11
N ARG A 94 -10.71 -7.87 4.07
CA ARG A 94 -10.89 -9.32 4.22
C ARG A 94 -9.58 -10.08 4.51
N ASN A 95 -8.43 -9.44 4.37
CA ASN A 95 -7.13 -10.12 4.45
C ASN A 95 -6.24 -9.57 5.57
N GLY A 96 -6.84 -9.11 6.64
CA GLY A 96 -6.11 -8.72 7.85
C GLY A 96 -5.87 -7.23 8.00
N GLY A 97 -6.26 -6.42 7.02
CA GLY A 97 -6.21 -4.98 7.10
C GLY A 97 -7.55 -4.39 7.54
N LYS A 98 -7.71 -3.09 7.32
CA LYS A 98 -8.93 -2.36 7.67
C LYS A 98 -9.39 -1.54 6.47
N ALA A 99 -10.59 -1.84 5.98
CA ALA A 99 -11.20 -1.05 4.90
C ALA A 99 -11.66 0.30 5.43
N ASP A 100 -11.58 1.33 4.58
CA ASP A 100 -12.04 2.69 4.88
C ASP A 100 -11.42 3.24 6.18
N ALA A 101 -10.09 3.22 6.24
CA ALA A 101 -9.35 3.81 7.35
C ALA A 101 -9.69 5.29 7.53
N ASN A 102 -9.93 5.98 6.41
CA ASN A 102 -10.44 7.35 6.35
C ASN A 102 -11.75 7.36 5.57
N PRO A 103 -12.60 8.40 5.73
CA PRO A 103 -13.84 8.50 4.97
C PRO A 103 -13.60 8.49 3.45
N ARG A 104 -14.49 7.83 2.70
CA ARG A 104 -14.46 7.86 1.24
C ARG A 104 -14.64 9.28 0.72
N GLN A 105 -14.05 9.54 -0.43
CA GLN A 105 -14.28 10.80 -1.14
C GLN A 105 -14.78 10.51 -2.55
N ASP A 106 -15.89 11.10 -2.90
CA ASP A 106 -16.44 11.01 -4.25
C ASP A 106 -16.77 12.44 -4.72
N LEU A 107 -15.90 12.95 -5.60
CA LEU A 107 -16.04 14.30 -6.13
C LEU A 107 -16.55 14.29 -7.58
N GLY A 108 -17.07 13.16 -8.04
CA GLY A 108 -17.48 12.97 -9.42
C GLY A 108 -16.30 12.61 -10.31
N PHE A 109 -15.37 13.53 -10.52
CA PHE A 109 -14.16 13.27 -11.31
C PHE A 109 -13.12 12.43 -10.57
N MET A 110 -13.22 12.34 -9.25
CA MET A 110 -12.29 11.60 -8.42
C MET A 110 -13.07 10.75 -7.41
N TYR A 111 -12.67 9.49 -7.30
CA TYR A 111 -13.20 8.58 -6.30
C TYR A 111 -12.04 7.94 -5.55
N SER A 112 -12.03 8.04 -4.24
CA SER A 112 -10.98 7.43 -3.43
C SER A 112 -11.53 6.77 -2.18
N ARG A 113 -10.86 5.71 -1.79
CA ARG A 113 -11.05 5.00 -0.54
C ARG A 113 -9.68 4.70 0.05
N SER A 114 -9.64 4.40 1.33
CA SER A 114 -8.39 4.09 2.01
C SER A 114 -8.48 2.75 2.70
N PHE A 115 -7.30 2.19 3.02
CA PHE A 115 -7.21 1.02 3.88
C PHE A 115 -5.96 1.12 4.75
N GLU A 116 -5.96 0.38 5.84
CA GLU A 116 -4.74 0.07 6.58
C GLU A 116 -4.33 -1.35 6.22
N ASP A 117 -3.03 -1.57 6.05
CA ASP A 117 -2.52 -2.92 5.92
C ASP A 117 -2.48 -3.61 7.30
N ALA A 118 -1.97 -4.85 7.36
CA ALA A 118 -1.97 -5.61 8.60
C ALA A 118 -1.14 -4.97 9.72
N ASP A 119 -0.21 -4.08 9.37
CA ASP A 119 0.65 -3.37 10.31
C ASP A 119 0.19 -1.93 10.56
N GLY A 120 -0.92 -1.50 9.96
CA GLY A 120 -1.49 -0.17 10.17
C GLY A 120 -1.02 0.89 9.19
N HIS A 121 -0.21 0.53 8.20
CA HIS A 121 0.22 1.48 7.18
C HIS A 121 -0.97 1.90 6.31
N VAL A 122 -1.12 3.21 6.08
CA VAL A 122 -2.29 3.75 5.40
C VAL A 122 -2.02 3.93 3.91
N TRP A 123 -2.92 3.39 3.11
CA TRP A 123 -2.94 3.55 1.65
C TRP A 123 -4.25 4.18 1.22
N GLU A 124 -4.18 5.10 0.28
CA GLU A 124 -5.33 5.60 -0.46
C GLU A 124 -5.31 5.02 -1.87
N ILE A 125 -6.46 4.56 -2.34
CA ILE A 125 -6.61 4.09 -3.71
C ILE A 125 -7.50 5.08 -4.44
N VAL A 126 -7.00 5.65 -5.54
CA VAL A 126 -7.61 6.81 -6.19
C VAL A 126 -7.86 6.51 -7.65
N PHE A 127 -9.11 6.67 -8.07
CA PHE A 127 -9.47 6.73 -9.48
C PHE A 127 -9.79 8.18 -9.85
N MET A 128 -9.22 8.66 -10.94
CA MET A 128 -9.50 9.99 -11.45
C MET A 128 -9.97 9.90 -12.90
N ASP A 129 -11.12 10.50 -13.19
CA ASP A 129 -11.60 10.67 -14.55
C ASP A 129 -11.26 12.08 -15.01
N MET A 130 -10.15 12.18 -15.74
CA MET A 130 -9.63 13.47 -16.18
C MET A 130 -10.58 14.21 -17.13
N SER A 131 -11.48 13.48 -17.82
CA SER A 131 -12.47 14.09 -18.71
C SER A 131 -13.56 14.86 -17.96
N GLN A 132 -13.73 14.58 -16.65
CA GLN A 132 -14.73 15.21 -15.79
C GLN A 132 -14.14 16.24 -14.83
N MET A 133 -12.84 16.53 -14.94
CA MET A 133 -12.22 17.49 -14.05
C MET A 133 -12.78 18.90 -14.29
N PRO A 134 -13.05 19.66 -13.21
CA PRO A 134 -13.45 21.06 -13.37
C PRO A 134 -12.38 21.83 -14.09
N GLN A 135 -12.79 22.63 -15.11
CA GLN A 135 -11.90 23.56 -15.77
C GLN A 135 -12.00 24.91 -15.07
N GLY A 136 -10.84 25.38 -14.57
CA GLY A 136 -10.92 26.63 -13.88
C GLY A 136 -9.62 27.31 -13.71
#